data_34c43aff6e56ffcd047e5ca5f02304aa
#
_entry.id   34c43aff6e56ffcd047e5ca5f02304aa
#
_cell.length_a   1.000
_cell.length_b   1.000
_cell.length_c   1.000
_cell.angle_alpha   90.00
_cell.angle_beta   90.00
_cell.angle_gamma   90.00
#
_symmetry.space_group_name_H-M   'P 1'
#
loop_
_entity.id
_entity.type
_entity.pdbx_description
1 polymer ?
#
loop_
_entity_poly.entity_id
_entity_poly.type
_entity_poly.pdbx_seq_one_letter_code
_entity_poly.pdbx_strand_id
1 'polypeptide(L)'
;MVRSRQGIHFTPEGEKVLYYSQEAKKLLELMREDLKDDNKVISGTLRAGISINYSQYNLPQILSEYKKKFPNVTTHITTEYSRNIFFKITNGEVDIAIVRGEFPWNENKILLEEENICLIYNNQDIGKNLSELQYIGRKTDTTFEREIAQWLRENDLKIKKEGIYVDNINTCVEMVNQGLGWAIVPEICLKNFKGQIKPLIFKNGQPFTRSTYLLYSNSVAKLPQVREFIKIIQNRNKGD
;
A
#
# COMPACT_ATOMS: atom_id res chain seq x y z
N MET A 1 31.23 0.64 9.88
CA MET A 1 30.34 1.79 10.17
C MET A 1 31.14 3.07 10.07
N VAL A 2 30.64 4.06 9.33
CA VAL A 2 31.25 5.40 9.21
C VAL A 2 30.27 6.42 9.80
N ARG A 3 30.74 7.28 10.71
CA ARG A 3 29.96 8.39 11.28
C ARG A 3 30.12 9.62 10.40
N SER A 4 29.03 10.22 9.96
CA SER A 4 29.02 11.51 9.27
C SER A 4 28.10 12.50 10.01
N ARG A 5 28.12 13.78 9.61
CA ARG A 5 27.18 14.79 10.13
C ARG A 5 25.72 14.50 9.81
N GLN A 6 25.45 13.57 8.89
CA GLN A 6 24.12 13.14 8.44
C GLN A 6 23.68 11.82 9.07
N GLY A 7 24.42 11.25 10.02
CA GLY A 7 24.11 10.01 10.70
C GLY A 7 25.18 8.92 10.57
N ILE A 8 24.79 7.69 10.89
CA ILE A 8 25.66 6.50 10.80
C ILE A 8 25.35 5.77 9.50
N HIS A 9 26.37 5.57 8.68
CA HIS A 9 26.27 4.75 7.46
C HIS A 9 27.11 3.48 7.61
N PHE A 10 26.62 2.38 7.03
CA PHE A 10 27.40 1.15 6.95
C PHE A 10 28.40 1.24 5.80
N THR A 11 29.55 0.63 5.97
CA THR A 11 30.45 0.31 4.85
C THR A 11 29.84 -0.82 4.00
N PRO A 12 30.29 -1.06 2.75
CA PRO A 12 29.78 -2.18 1.95
C PRO A 12 29.89 -3.55 2.67
N GLU A 13 30.93 -3.75 3.46
CA GLU A 13 31.09 -4.94 4.30
C GLU A 13 30.10 -4.91 5.47
N GLY A 14 29.86 -3.73 6.06
CA GLY A 14 28.89 -3.54 7.13
C GLY A 14 27.46 -3.82 6.67
N GLU A 15 27.10 -3.47 5.45
CA GLU A 15 25.80 -3.81 4.85
C GLU A 15 25.65 -5.33 4.66
N LYS A 16 26.71 -6.01 4.20
CA LYS A 16 26.71 -7.48 4.10
C LYS A 16 26.53 -8.13 5.47
N VAL A 17 27.27 -7.66 6.48
CA VAL A 17 27.12 -8.16 7.87
C VAL A 17 25.70 -7.90 8.39
N LEU A 18 25.14 -6.74 8.17
CA LEU A 18 23.77 -6.42 8.55
C LEU A 18 22.77 -7.38 7.89
N TYR A 19 22.89 -7.57 6.58
CA TYR A 19 22.06 -8.49 5.82
C TYR A 19 22.10 -9.93 6.38
N TYR A 20 23.30 -10.50 6.55
CA TYR A 20 23.45 -11.86 7.09
C TYR A 20 23.02 -11.97 8.56
N SER A 21 23.22 -10.92 9.36
CA SER A 21 22.75 -10.90 10.75
C SER A 21 21.22 -10.90 10.84
N GLN A 22 20.55 -10.20 9.94
CA GLN A 22 19.10 -10.22 9.85
C GLN A 22 18.57 -11.58 9.41
N GLU A 23 19.20 -12.24 8.44
CA GLU A 23 18.84 -13.61 8.02
C GLU A 23 19.06 -14.63 9.16
N ALA A 24 20.19 -14.54 9.88
CA ALA A 24 20.45 -15.37 11.05
C ALA A 24 19.42 -15.17 12.16
N LYS A 25 19.03 -13.92 12.41
CA LYS A 25 17.98 -13.61 13.39
C LYS A 25 16.63 -14.22 13.00
N LYS A 26 16.24 -14.14 11.74
CA LYS A 26 15.02 -14.79 11.23
C LYS A 26 15.07 -16.32 11.42
N LEU A 27 16.23 -16.93 11.15
CA LEU A 27 16.42 -18.37 11.33
C LEU A 27 16.29 -18.81 12.79
N LEU A 28 16.81 -18.01 13.72
CA LEU A 28 16.67 -18.24 15.16
C LEU A 28 15.22 -18.05 15.64
N GLU A 29 14.50 -17.11 15.08
CA GLU A 29 13.08 -16.93 15.36
C GLU A 29 12.25 -18.12 14.85
N LEU A 30 12.53 -18.61 13.62
CA LEU A 30 11.96 -19.84 13.06
C LEU A 30 12.19 -21.04 13.99
N MET A 31 13.44 -21.25 14.41
CA MET A 31 13.80 -22.33 15.34
C MET A 31 13.03 -22.25 16.66
N ARG A 32 12.89 -21.07 17.23
CA ARG A 32 12.13 -20.87 18.48
C ARG A 32 10.64 -21.15 18.30
N GLU A 33 10.10 -20.89 17.14
CA GLU A 33 8.68 -21.11 16.84
C GLU A 33 8.40 -22.57 16.54
N ASP A 34 9.27 -23.25 15.80
CA ASP A 34 9.20 -24.71 15.58
C ASP A 34 9.27 -25.49 16.92
N LEU A 35 10.09 -25.01 17.87
CA LEU A 35 10.19 -25.63 19.19
C LEU A 35 8.94 -25.42 20.08
N LYS A 36 8.05 -24.50 19.74
CA LYS A 36 6.77 -24.27 20.46
C LYS A 36 5.61 -25.09 19.92
N ASP A 37 5.82 -25.82 18.83
CA ASP A 37 4.74 -26.48 18.05
C ASP A 37 4.20 -27.78 18.67
N ASP A 38 4.60 -28.13 19.92
CA ASP A 38 4.08 -29.32 20.63
C ASP A 38 2.58 -29.28 20.95
N ASN A 39 1.89 -28.12 20.74
CA ASN A 39 0.47 -27.94 21.14
C ASN A 39 -0.53 -27.63 20.02
N LYS A 40 -0.20 -27.74 18.74
CA LYS A 40 -1.10 -27.42 17.60
C LYS A 40 -1.71 -26.00 17.62
N VAL A 41 -1.29 -25.13 18.53
CA VAL A 41 -1.81 -23.77 18.68
C VAL A 41 -0.86 -22.80 17.99
N ILE A 42 -1.34 -22.18 16.90
CA ILE A 42 -0.54 -21.18 16.19
C ILE A 42 -0.34 -19.96 17.09
N SER A 43 0.92 -19.62 17.37
CA SER A 43 1.35 -18.50 18.20
C SER A 43 2.55 -17.78 17.54
N GLY A 44 3.14 -16.81 18.22
CA GLY A 44 4.27 -16.04 17.71
C GLY A 44 3.89 -14.64 17.28
N THR A 45 4.76 -13.99 16.50
CA THR A 45 4.57 -12.60 16.08
C THR A 45 4.43 -12.52 14.55
N LEU A 46 3.41 -11.83 14.10
CA LEU A 46 3.24 -11.40 12.70
C LEU A 46 3.61 -9.92 12.59
N ARG A 47 4.61 -9.59 11.77
CA ARG A 47 4.98 -8.21 11.43
C ARG A 47 4.54 -7.92 10.00
N ALA A 48 3.57 -7.04 9.81
CA ALA A 48 3.05 -6.69 8.49
C ALA A 48 3.18 -5.21 8.21
N GLY A 49 3.78 -4.89 7.07
CA GLY A 49 3.83 -3.55 6.52
C GLY A 49 2.74 -3.38 5.46
N ILE A 50 1.89 -2.36 5.58
CA ILE A 50 0.71 -2.23 4.73
C ILE A 50 0.56 -0.78 4.27
N SER A 51 0.35 -0.59 2.96
CA SER A 51 0.08 0.73 2.40
C SER A 51 -1.16 1.36 3.02
N ILE A 52 -1.11 2.68 3.26
CA ILE A 52 -2.15 3.44 3.99
C ILE A 52 -3.56 3.15 3.46
N ASN A 53 -3.78 3.26 2.15
CA ASN A 53 -5.12 3.09 1.59
C ASN A 53 -5.63 1.65 1.77
N TYR A 54 -4.80 0.64 1.48
CA TYR A 54 -5.20 -0.76 1.67
C TYR A 54 -5.47 -1.07 3.15
N SER A 55 -4.65 -0.51 4.06
CA SER A 55 -4.86 -0.70 5.50
C SER A 55 -6.18 -0.11 5.98
N GLN A 56 -6.60 1.01 5.42
CA GLN A 56 -7.82 1.68 5.83
C GLN A 56 -9.10 0.94 5.39
N TYR A 57 -9.11 0.41 4.16
CA TYR A 57 -10.34 -0.12 3.57
C TYR A 57 -10.46 -1.64 3.65
N ASN A 58 -9.34 -2.38 3.68
CA ASN A 58 -9.33 -3.84 3.59
C ASN A 58 -8.81 -4.52 4.87
N LEU A 59 -7.79 -3.94 5.53
CA LEU A 59 -7.11 -4.58 6.65
C LEU A 59 -8.01 -4.87 7.87
N PRO A 60 -8.95 -4.01 8.30
CA PRO A 60 -9.74 -4.25 9.50
C PRO A 60 -10.51 -5.57 9.46
N GLN A 61 -11.09 -5.90 8.31
CA GLN A 61 -11.82 -7.16 8.13
C GLN A 61 -10.88 -8.38 8.11
N ILE A 62 -9.72 -8.25 7.45
CA ILE A 62 -8.68 -9.29 7.41
C ILE A 62 -8.18 -9.60 8.82
N LEU A 63 -7.84 -8.56 9.59
CA LEU A 63 -7.37 -8.73 10.97
C LEU A 63 -8.45 -9.29 11.91
N SER A 64 -9.70 -8.87 11.75
CA SER A 64 -10.82 -9.42 12.53
C SER A 64 -10.94 -10.92 12.32
N GLU A 65 -10.89 -11.37 11.07
CA GLU A 65 -10.93 -12.81 10.75
C GLU A 65 -9.70 -13.54 11.29
N TYR A 66 -8.51 -12.97 11.08
CA TYR A 66 -7.26 -13.55 11.51
C TYR A 66 -7.20 -13.71 13.04
N LYS A 67 -7.53 -12.68 13.80
CA LYS A 67 -7.51 -12.71 15.27
C LYS A 67 -8.54 -13.65 15.88
N LYS A 68 -9.69 -13.83 15.23
CA LYS A 68 -10.67 -14.85 15.65
C LYS A 68 -10.14 -16.26 15.49
N LYS A 69 -9.41 -16.57 14.41
CA LYS A 69 -8.84 -17.89 14.15
C LYS A 69 -7.56 -18.16 14.94
N PHE A 70 -6.73 -17.13 15.16
CA PHE A 70 -5.41 -17.24 15.75
C PHE A 70 -5.21 -16.22 16.90
N PRO A 71 -5.95 -16.37 18.02
CA PRO A 71 -5.95 -15.40 19.12
C PRO A 71 -4.57 -15.24 19.80
N ASN A 72 -3.75 -16.29 19.75
CA ASN A 72 -2.44 -16.31 20.42
C ASN A 72 -1.31 -15.67 19.58
N VAL A 73 -1.61 -15.20 18.37
CA VAL A 73 -0.62 -14.49 17.55
C VAL A 73 -0.58 -13.01 17.91
N THR A 74 0.59 -12.50 18.24
CA THR A 74 0.83 -11.06 18.39
C THR A 74 0.96 -10.44 17.00
N THR A 75 0.25 -9.34 16.74
CA THR A 75 0.30 -8.66 15.44
C THR A 75 0.89 -7.27 15.57
N HIS A 76 1.96 -7.00 14.82
CA HIS A 76 2.56 -5.67 14.66
C HIS A 76 2.30 -5.18 13.25
N ILE A 77 1.45 -4.17 13.14
CA ILE A 77 1.06 -3.57 11.85
C ILE A 77 1.71 -2.21 11.71
N THR A 78 2.45 -2.02 10.63
CA THR A 78 3.00 -0.72 10.23
C THR A 78 2.28 -0.23 9.00
N THR A 79 1.75 0.99 9.05
CA THR A 79 1.04 1.59 7.91
C THR A 79 1.78 2.84 7.44
N GLU A 80 2.22 2.82 6.19
CA GLU A 80 2.95 3.91 5.56
C GLU A 80 2.70 3.95 4.04
N TYR A 81 3.33 4.90 3.33
CA TYR A 81 3.39 4.89 1.88
C TYR A 81 4.09 3.64 1.37
N SER A 82 3.63 3.10 0.23
CA SER A 82 4.12 1.84 -0.33
C SER A 82 5.64 1.76 -0.46
N ARG A 83 6.30 2.88 -0.81
CA ARG A 83 7.76 2.95 -0.91
C ARG A 83 8.46 2.68 0.43
N ASN A 84 7.95 3.27 1.52
CA ASN A 84 8.52 3.05 2.85
C ASN A 84 8.27 1.62 3.33
N ILE A 85 7.08 1.07 3.06
CA ILE A 85 6.76 -0.34 3.34
C ILE A 85 7.69 -1.27 2.55
N PHE A 86 7.95 -0.95 1.28
CA PHE A 86 8.90 -1.71 0.46
C PHE A 86 10.32 -1.70 1.05
N PHE A 87 10.81 -0.56 1.54
CA PHE A 87 12.09 -0.51 2.24
C PHE A 87 12.08 -1.35 3.53
N LYS A 88 10.98 -1.34 4.29
CA LYS A 88 10.88 -2.13 5.52
C LYS A 88 10.94 -3.63 5.25
N ILE A 89 10.29 -4.14 4.20
CA ILE A 89 10.41 -5.57 3.87
C ILE A 89 11.80 -5.92 3.34
N THR A 90 12.41 -5.05 2.55
CA THR A 90 13.78 -5.24 2.04
C THR A 90 14.80 -5.29 3.18
N ASN A 91 14.60 -4.47 4.22
CA ASN A 91 15.45 -4.46 5.42
C ASN A 91 15.09 -5.55 6.45
N GLY A 92 14.05 -6.36 6.22
CA GLY A 92 13.59 -7.38 7.15
C GLY A 92 12.93 -6.86 8.42
N GLU A 93 12.46 -5.62 8.41
CA GLU A 93 11.72 -5.02 9.53
C GLU A 93 10.29 -5.56 9.63
N VAL A 94 9.73 -6.02 8.50
CA VAL A 94 8.42 -6.67 8.40
C VAL A 94 8.54 -8.01 7.69
N ASP A 95 7.68 -8.96 8.03
CA ASP A 95 7.65 -10.31 7.46
C ASP A 95 6.92 -10.33 6.12
N ILE A 96 5.86 -9.54 5.99
CA ILE A 96 5.10 -9.36 4.77
C ILE A 96 4.88 -7.87 4.48
N ALA A 97 4.69 -7.55 3.21
CA ALA A 97 4.34 -6.20 2.77
C ALA A 97 3.13 -6.23 1.82
N ILE A 98 2.19 -5.31 2.02
CA ILE A 98 1.15 -5.02 1.04
C ILE A 98 1.41 -3.62 0.49
N VAL A 99 1.81 -3.56 -0.78
CA VAL A 99 2.23 -2.34 -1.46
C VAL A 99 1.38 -2.08 -2.70
N ARG A 100 1.23 -0.82 -3.06
CA ARG A 100 0.49 -0.37 -4.24
C ARG A 100 1.44 0.25 -5.25
N GLY A 101 1.34 -0.20 -6.50
CA GLY A 101 2.29 0.10 -7.58
C GLY A 101 3.37 -0.95 -7.72
N GLU A 102 4.18 -0.81 -8.76
CA GLU A 102 5.24 -1.76 -9.10
C GLU A 102 6.50 -1.55 -8.26
N PHE A 103 6.99 -2.64 -7.66
CA PHE A 103 8.24 -2.70 -6.92
C PHE A 103 9.07 -3.90 -7.36
N PRO A 104 10.40 -3.77 -7.45
CA PRO A 104 11.29 -4.87 -7.80
C PRO A 104 11.42 -5.83 -6.61
N TRP A 105 10.69 -6.93 -6.65
CA TRP A 105 10.73 -7.99 -5.65
C TRP A 105 10.94 -9.33 -6.34
N ASN A 106 11.97 -10.08 -5.93
CA ASN A 106 12.44 -11.28 -6.63
C ASN A 106 11.93 -12.60 -6.03
N GLU A 107 11.17 -12.55 -4.92
CA GLU A 107 10.58 -13.72 -4.29
C GLU A 107 9.07 -13.77 -4.54
N ASN A 108 8.25 -14.01 -3.51
CA ASN A 108 6.80 -14.12 -3.72
C ASN A 108 6.17 -12.74 -3.87
N LYS A 109 5.66 -12.47 -5.05
CA LYS A 109 4.88 -11.28 -5.41
C LYS A 109 3.54 -11.71 -5.96
N ILE A 110 2.47 -11.45 -5.23
CA ILE A 110 1.12 -11.88 -5.57
C ILE A 110 0.27 -10.64 -5.82
N LEU A 111 -0.34 -10.56 -7.00
CA LEU A 111 -1.34 -9.54 -7.30
C LEU A 111 -2.57 -9.81 -6.43
N LEU A 112 -2.96 -8.83 -5.61
CA LEU A 112 -4.15 -8.88 -4.78
C LEU A 112 -5.34 -8.28 -5.50
N GLU A 113 -5.20 -7.06 -5.99
CA GLU A 113 -6.25 -6.34 -6.70
C GLU A 113 -5.65 -5.40 -7.73
N GLU A 114 -6.42 -5.11 -8.75
CA GLU A 114 -6.18 -4.01 -9.68
C GLU A 114 -7.43 -3.14 -9.72
N GLU A 115 -7.28 -1.86 -9.42
CA GLU A 115 -8.38 -0.91 -9.33
C GLU A 115 -8.21 0.25 -10.30
N ASN A 116 -9.30 0.87 -10.70
CA ASN A 116 -9.27 2.05 -11.53
C ASN A 116 -8.77 3.27 -10.76
N ILE A 117 -8.10 4.16 -11.45
CA ILE A 117 -7.90 5.53 -11.04
C ILE A 117 -9.05 6.34 -11.64
N CYS A 118 -9.71 7.13 -10.79
CA CYS A 118 -10.93 7.83 -11.15
C CYS A 118 -10.76 9.34 -10.99
N LEU A 119 -11.35 10.07 -11.91
CA LEU A 119 -11.66 11.49 -11.75
C LEU A 119 -12.98 11.60 -11.01
N ILE A 120 -13.02 12.44 -9.97
CA ILE A 120 -14.21 12.68 -9.17
C ILE A 120 -14.54 14.16 -9.09
N TYR A 121 -15.84 14.49 -9.08
CA TYR A 121 -16.36 15.83 -8.88
C TYR A 121 -17.78 15.79 -8.32
N ASN A 122 -18.22 16.89 -7.72
CA ASN A 122 -19.56 16.98 -7.14
C ASN A 122 -20.65 17.03 -8.23
N ASN A 123 -21.86 16.56 -7.93
CA ASN A 123 -22.99 16.58 -8.85
C ASN A 123 -23.38 18.00 -9.32
N GLN A 124 -23.15 19.04 -8.51
CA GLN A 124 -23.37 20.44 -8.88
C GLN A 124 -22.45 20.94 -10.02
N ASP A 125 -21.39 20.19 -10.31
CA ASP A 125 -20.41 20.55 -11.32
C ASP A 125 -20.58 19.75 -12.63
N ILE A 126 -21.67 19.01 -12.75
CA ILE A 126 -22.02 18.31 -14.01
C ILE A 126 -22.17 19.33 -15.14
N GLY A 127 -21.46 19.06 -16.25
CA GLY A 127 -21.48 19.93 -17.44
C GLY A 127 -20.52 21.12 -17.38
N LYS A 128 -19.86 21.39 -16.24
CA LYS A 128 -18.85 22.43 -16.15
C LYS A 128 -17.51 21.95 -16.73
N ASN A 129 -16.72 22.89 -17.23
CA ASN A 129 -15.37 22.62 -17.70
C ASN A 129 -14.43 22.42 -16.50
N LEU A 130 -13.75 21.28 -16.43
CA LEU A 130 -12.78 20.95 -15.36
C LEU A 130 -11.66 21.99 -15.23
N SER A 131 -11.25 22.62 -16.34
CA SER A 131 -10.21 23.66 -16.33
C SER A 131 -10.64 24.94 -15.57
N GLU A 132 -11.94 25.15 -15.40
CA GLU A 132 -12.49 26.28 -14.63
C GLU A 132 -12.68 25.95 -13.16
N LEU A 133 -12.80 24.65 -12.84
CA LEU A 133 -12.98 24.16 -11.49
C LEU A 133 -11.64 24.03 -10.76
N GLN A 134 -11.68 24.11 -9.45
CA GLN A 134 -10.53 23.95 -8.58
C GLN A 134 -10.05 22.49 -8.59
N TYR A 135 -8.78 22.26 -8.91
CA TYR A 135 -8.16 20.95 -8.71
C TYR A 135 -7.73 20.78 -7.24
N ILE A 136 -8.10 19.66 -6.65
CA ILE A 136 -7.68 19.27 -5.31
C ILE A 136 -6.61 18.21 -5.46
N GLY A 137 -5.35 18.64 -5.32
CA GLY A 137 -4.18 17.79 -5.42
C GLY A 137 -3.90 17.06 -4.12
N ARG A 138 -3.22 15.93 -4.22
CA ARG A 138 -2.81 15.15 -3.07
C ARG A 138 -1.35 14.73 -3.18
N LYS A 139 -0.62 14.88 -2.07
CA LYS A 139 0.73 14.32 -1.97
C LYS A 139 0.64 12.78 -1.96
N THR A 140 1.41 12.13 -2.83
CA THR A 140 1.44 10.68 -2.95
C THR A 140 2.87 10.22 -3.29
N ASP A 141 3.06 8.96 -3.74
CA ASP A 141 4.36 8.53 -4.22
C ASP A 141 4.69 9.14 -5.60
N THR A 142 5.97 9.33 -5.84
CA THR A 142 6.48 10.03 -7.05
C THR A 142 6.13 9.35 -8.36
N THR A 143 5.93 8.03 -8.36
CA THR A 143 5.52 7.29 -9.57
C THR A 143 4.08 7.64 -9.91
N PHE A 144 3.19 7.57 -8.94
CA PHE A 144 1.79 7.91 -9.14
C PHE A 144 1.58 9.38 -9.49
N GLU A 145 2.35 10.29 -8.88
CA GLU A 145 2.33 11.71 -9.26
C GLU A 145 2.70 11.94 -10.73
N ARG A 146 3.71 11.20 -11.25
CA ARG A 146 4.09 11.28 -12.68
C ARG A 146 2.99 10.74 -13.59
N GLU A 147 2.36 9.64 -13.22
CA GLU A 147 1.24 9.04 -13.98
C GLU A 147 0.04 10.00 -14.05
N ILE A 148 -0.33 10.63 -12.93
CA ILE A 148 -1.36 11.67 -12.90
C ILE A 148 -0.96 12.85 -13.81
N ALA A 149 0.27 13.33 -13.69
CA ALA A 149 0.75 14.44 -14.48
C ALA A 149 0.81 14.10 -15.98
N GLN A 150 1.10 12.85 -16.34
CA GLN A 150 1.02 12.36 -17.71
C GLN A 150 -0.43 12.42 -18.22
N TRP A 151 -1.37 11.83 -17.47
CA TRP A 151 -2.77 11.82 -17.84
C TRP A 151 -3.33 13.24 -18.03
N LEU A 152 -3.00 14.16 -17.13
CA LEU A 152 -3.41 15.57 -17.22
C LEU A 152 -2.89 16.24 -18.49
N ARG A 153 -1.62 16.02 -18.85
CA ARG A 153 -1.02 16.55 -20.09
C ARG A 153 -1.70 15.97 -21.33
N GLU A 154 -1.96 14.66 -21.34
CA GLU A 154 -2.63 13.99 -22.45
C GLU A 154 -4.06 14.51 -22.69
N ASN A 155 -4.71 14.99 -21.65
CA ASN A 155 -6.09 15.51 -21.71
C ASN A 155 -6.15 17.05 -21.75
N ASP A 156 -5.03 17.73 -21.98
CA ASP A 156 -4.92 19.19 -22.05
C ASP A 156 -5.49 19.93 -20.82
N LEU A 157 -5.50 19.24 -19.65
CA LEU A 157 -5.98 19.80 -18.39
C LEU A 157 -4.84 20.53 -17.68
N LYS A 158 -4.89 21.85 -17.70
CA LYS A 158 -3.94 22.72 -16.98
C LYS A 158 -4.44 22.97 -15.57
N ILE A 159 -3.73 22.43 -14.59
CA ILE A 159 -3.96 22.77 -13.17
C ILE A 159 -3.46 24.17 -12.90
N LYS A 160 -4.33 25.02 -12.34
CA LYS A 160 -3.92 26.35 -11.84
C LYS A 160 -2.89 26.18 -10.72
N LYS A 161 -1.84 27.03 -10.70
CA LYS A 161 -0.80 26.98 -9.66
C LYS A 161 -1.34 27.17 -8.23
N GLU A 162 -2.44 27.87 -8.09
CA GLU A 162 -3.13 28.13 -6.82
C GLU A 162 -4.15 27.04 -6.50
N GLY A 163 -3.70 25.77 -6.51
CA GLY A 163 -4.51 24.61 -6.18
C GLY A 163 -4.64 24.38 -4.67
N ILE A 164 -5.65 23.62 -4.27
CA ILE A 164 -5.73 23.05 -2.92
C ILE A 164 -4.90 21.77 -2.92
N TYR A 165 -3.97 21.65 -1.97
CA TYR A 165 -3.14 20.44 -1.82
C TYR A 165 -3.29 19.89 -0.40
N VAL A 166 -3.58 18.60 -0.30
CA VAL A 166 -3.74 17.89 0.96
C VAL A 166 -2.81 16.66 1.00
N ASP A 167 -2.52 16.17 2.18
CA ASP A 167 -1.71 14.97 2.40
C ASP A 167 -2.56 13.70 2.63
N ASN A 168 -3.84 13.88 2.97
CA ASN A 168 -4.77 12.80 3.27
C ASN A 168 -5.82 12.62 2.17
N ILE A 169 -6.00 11.36 1.73
CA ILE A 169 -6.92 11.01 0.65
C ILE A 169 -8.39 11.26 1.03
N ASN A 170 -8.78 10.96 2.27
CA ASN A 170 -10.17 11.16 2.71
C ASN A 170 -10.52 12.64 2.79
N THR A 171 -9.58 13.47 3.23
CA THR A 171 -9.74 14.92 3.20
C THR A 171 -9.95 15.41 1.76
N CYS A 172 -9.18 14.87 0.81
CA CYS A 172 -9.34 15.19 -0.61
C CYS A 172 -10.73 14.81 -1.12
N VAL A 173 -11.17 13.57 -0.86
CA VAL A 173 -12.49 13.06 -1.29
C VAL A 173 -13.62 13.86 -0.65
N GLU A 174 -13.49 14.19 0.65
CA GLU A 174 -14.52 14.99 1.35
C GLU A 174 -14.61 16.42 0.84
N MET A 175 -13.48 17.05 0.52
CA MET A 175 -13.50 18.38 -0.12
C MET A 175 -14.24 18.36 -1.47
N VAL A 176 -14.07 17.31 -2.27
CA VAL A 176 -14.86 17.13 -3.49
C VAL A 176 -16.32 16.90 -3.20
N ASN A 177 -16.66 16.12 -2.16
CA ASN A 177 -18.05 15.94 -1.72
C ASN A 177 -18.73 17.29 -1.36
N GLN A 178 -17.98 18.21 -0.77
CA GLN A 178 -18.46 19.55 -0.42
C GLN A 178 -18.48 20.52 -1.61
N GLY A 179 -18.12 20.06 -2.82
CA GLY A 179 -18.15 20.89 -4.03
C GLY A 179 -17.02 21.90 -4.15
N LEU A 180 -15.89 21.68 -3.48
CA LEU A 180 -14.72 22.56 -3.56
C LEU A 180 -13.93 22.40 -4.86
N GLY A 181 -14.27 21.40 -5.69
CA GLY A 181 -13.60 21.15 -6.97
C GLY A 181 -13.59 19.67 -7.37
N TRP A 182 -12.54 19.25 -8.06
CA TRP A 182 -12.37 17.89 -8.57
C TRP A 182 -11.01 17.31 -8.21
N ALA A 183 -10.91 15.98 -8.21
CA ALA A 183 -9.67 15.29 -7.90
C ALA A 183 -9.48 14.03 -8.73
N ILE A 184 -8.25 13.49 -8.73
CA ILE A 184 -7.90 12.17 -9.28
C ILE A 184 -7.50 11.28 -8.10
N VAL A 185 -8.26 10.20 -7.89
CA VAL A 185 -8.11 9.30 -6.74
C VAL A 185 -8.34 7.84 -7.14
N PRO A 186 -7.76 6.89 -6.38
CA PRO A 186 -8.05 5.47 -6.57
C PRO A 186 -9.49 5.10 -6.18
N GLU A 187 -10.07 4.16 -6.88
CA GLU A 187 -11.46 3.71 -6.71
C GLU A 187 -11.75 3.18 -5.28
N ILE A 188 -10.79 2.51 -4.66
CA ILE A 188 -10.91 2.00 -3.27
C ILE A 188 -11.33 3.07 -2.26
N CYS A 189 -10.99 4.34 -2.52
CA CYS A 189 -11.29 5.46 -1.64
C CYS A 189 -12.72 6.02 -1.80
N LEU A 190 -13.52 5.47 -2.73
CA LEU A 190 -14.78 6.05 -3.17
C LEU A 190 -16.03 5.35 -2.62
N LYS A 191 -15.89 4.41 -1.70
CA LYS A 191 -17.03 3.61 -1.14
C LYS A 191 -18.20 4.46 -0.65
N ASN A 192 -17.96 5.66 -0.13
CA ASN A 192 -18.98 6.56 0.41
C ASN A 192 -19.10 7.87 -0.39
N PHE A 193 -18.46 7.96 -1.54
CA PHE A 193 -18.52 9.15 -2.39
C PHE A 193 -19.88 9.24 -3.09
N LYS A 194 -20.49 10.43 -3.11
CA LYS A 194 -21.85 10.66 -3.63
C LYS A 194 -21.89 11.46 -4.93
N GLY A 195 -20.73 11.90 -5.42
CA GLY A 195 -20.59 12.67 -6.66
C GLY A 195 -20.40 11.79 -7.89
N GLN A 196 -19.91 12.41 -8.95
CA GLN A 196 -19.59 11.74 -10.21
C GLN A 196 -18.25 11.05 -10.13
N ILE A 197 -18.19 9.80 -10.59
CA ILE A 197 -16.98 8.97 -10.66
C ILE A 197 -16.76 8.60 -12.12
N LYS A 198 -15.59 8.95 -12.67
CA LYS A 198 -15.21 8.59 -14.06
C LYS A 198 -13.88 7.86 -14.04
N PRO A 199 -13.84 6.55 -14.35
CA PRO A 199 -12.58 5.83 -14.54
C PRO A 199 -11.76 6.50 -15.65
N LEU A 200 -10.46 6.60 -15.44
CA LEU A 200 -9.55 7.27 -16.36
C LEU A 200 -8.94 6.29 -17.35
N ILE A 201 -8.75 6.77 -18.58
CA ILE A 201 -8.12 6.05 -19.68
C ILE A 201 -7.06 6.96 -20.28
N PHE A 202 -5.86 6.44 -20.56
CA PHE A 202 -4.82 7.16 -21.30
C PHE A 202 -5.18 7.31 -22.79
N LYS A 203 -4.55 8.26 -23.48
CA LYS A 203 -4.79 8.47 -24.93
C LYS A 203 -4.53 7.25 -25.81
N ASN A 204 -3.68 6.34 -25.36
CA ASN A 204 -3.41 5.07 -26.06
C ASN A 204 -4.51 4.00 -25.85
N GLY A 205 -5.59 4.32 -25.13
CA GLY A 205 -6.70 3.41 -24.84
C GLY A 205 -6.48 2.50 -23.63
N GLN A 206 -5.32 2.56 -22.96
CA GLN A 206 -5.07 1.76 -21.76
C GLN A 206 -5.80 2.36 -20.56
N PRO A 207 -6.47 1.55 -19.73
CA PRO A 207 -7.07 2.03 -18.49
C PRO A 207 -5.98 2.52 -17.54
N PHE A 208 -6.27 3.60 -16.82
CA PHE A 208 -5.41 4.06 -15.77
C PHE A 208 -5.74 3.29 -14.49
N THR A 209 -4.99 2.25 -14.22
CA THR A 209 -5.19 1.35 -13.08
C THR A 209 -4.05 1.43 -12.09
N ARG A 210 -4.27 0.85 -10.92
CA ARG A 210 -3.24 0.68 -9.90
C ARG A 210 -3.35 -0.68 -9.24
N SER A 211 -2.30 -1.45 -9.35
CA SER A 211 -2.21 -2.78 -8.77
C SER A 211 -1.74 -2.74 -7.31
N THR A 212 -2.27 -3.65 -6.50
CA THR A 212 -1.84 -3.91 -5.13
C THR A 212 -1.24 -5.29 -5.04
N TYR A 213 -0.05 -5.39 -4.45
CA TYR A 213 0.70 -6.64 -4.33
C TYR A 213 0.97 -7.01 -2.88
N LEU A 214 0.90 -8.31 -2.60
CA LEU A 214 1.43 -8.93 -1.40
C LEU A 214 2.85 -9.43 -1.70
N LEU A 215 3.82 -8.99 -0.90
CA LEU A 215 5.23 -9.37 -1.00
C LEU A 215 5.66 -10.12 0.26
N TYR A 216 6.38 -11.21 0.10
CA TYR A 216 6.99 -11.94 1.22
C TYR A 216 8.12 -12.86 0.72
N SER A 217 9.04 -13.24 1.62
CA SER A 217 10.12 -14.18 1.29
C SER A 217 9.70 -15.63 1.52
N ASN A 218 10.40 -16.56 0.86
CA ASN A 218 10.18 -18.00 1.03
C ASN A 218 10.44 -18.46 2.48
N SER A 219 11.35 -17.80 3.19
CA SER A 219 11.68 -18.12 4.57
C SER A 219 10.54 -17.80 5.53
N VAL A 220 9.95 -16.60 5.42
CA VAL A 220 8.86 -16.20 6.32
C VAL A 220 7.55 -16.94 6.02
N ALA A 221 7.34 -17.40 4.78
CA ALA A 221 6.18 -18.21 4.42
C ALA A 221 6.11 -19.57 5.16
N LYS A 222 7.24 -20.04 5.71
CA LYS A 222 7.29 -21.24 6.53
C LYS A 222 6.74 -21.03 7.94
N LEU A 223 6.74 -19.80 8.44
CA LEU A 223 6.18 -19.45 9.75
C LEU A 223 4.67 -19.68 9.77
N PRO A 224 4.14 -20.52 10.68
CA PRO A 224 2.71 -20.88 10.69
C PRO A 224 1.81 -19.64 10.73
N GLN A 225 2.09 -18.66 11.59
CA GLN A 225 1.31 -17.44 11.74
C GLN A 225 1.33 -16.58 10.47
N VAL A 226 2.45 -16.50 9.77
CA VAL A 226 2.57 -15.76 8.50
C VAL A 226 1.82 -16.47 7.38
N ARG A 227 2.02 -17.78 7.27
CA ARG A 227 1.34 -18.62 6.26
C ARG A 227 -0.18 -18.51 6.35
N GLU A 228 -0.73 -18.60 7.55
CA GLU A 228 -2.19 -18.50 7.73
C GLU A 228 -2.73 -17.10 7.44
N PHE A 229 -1.96 -16.05 7.73
CA PHE A 229 -2.33 -14.69 7.34
C PHE A 229 -2.34 -14.51 5.82
N ILE A 230 -1.32 -15.03 5.12
CA ILE A 230 -1.26 -15.04 3.65
C ILE A 230 -2.47 -15.75 3.05
N LYS A 231 -2.85 -16.93 3.59
CA LYS A 231 -4.04 -17.67 3.13
C LYS A 231 -5.33 -16.88 3.26
N ILE A 232 -5.53 -16.17 4.38
CA ILE A 232 -6.71 -15.34 4.58
C ILE A 232 -6.78 -14.23 3.53
N ILE A 233 -5.66 -13.55 3.27
CA ILE A 233 -5.60 -12.52 2.23
C ILE A 233 -5.94 -13.09 0.86
N GLN A 234 -5.32 -14.22 0.48
CA GLN A 234 -5.53 -14.85 -0.83
C GLN A 234 -6.95 -15.36 -1.03
N ASN A 235 -7.59 -15.92 0.02
CA ASN A 235 -8.94 -16.43 -0.08
C ASN A 235 -9.98 -15.34 -0.29
N ARG A 236 -9.77 -14.17 0.28
CA ARG A 236 -10.65 -13.00 0.09
C ARG A 236 -10.59 -12.47 -1.34
N ASN A 237 -9.40 -12.47 -1.93
CA ASN A 237 -9.22 -12.01 -3.31
C ASN A 237 -9.76 -12.97 -4.38
N LYS A 238 -10.09 -14.21 -4.02
CA LYS A 238 -10.71 -15.18 -4.93
C LYS A 238 -12.24 -15.20 -4.85
N GLY A 239 -12.80 -14.49 -3.89
CA GLY A 239 -14.24 -14.49 -3.60
C GLY A 239 -14.99 -13.22 -4.04
N ASP A 240 -14.28 -12.24 -4.58
CA ASP A 240 -14.81 -11.05 -5.25
C ASP A 240 -14.57 -11.18 -6.77
#